data_82014f668a04aa623c699c60d97d06e4
#
_entry.id   82014f668a04aa623c699c60d97d06e4
#
_cell.length_a   1.000
_cell.length_b   1.000
_cell.length_c   1.000
_cell.angle_alpha   90.00
_cell.angle_beta   90.00
_cell.angle_gamma   90.00
#
_symmetry.space_group_name_H-M   'P 1'
#
loop_
_entity.id
_entity.type
_entity.pdbx_description
1 polymer ?
#
loop_
_entity_poly.entity_id
_entity_poly.type
_entity_poly.pdbx_seq_one_letter_code
_entity_poly.pdbx_strand_id
1 'polypeptide(L)'
;MPQLAAVAKIDFPYRIDQQEVKQYAKKLFEPSFPQVEKMLCAFDNTEIKTRNFCKPLEYYSTVHGFQEQNAEYIRLALEYAIKAIEACIASAKIRKEEITDIIFISTTGLSTPSLDALIINKMRLNENINRIPVFGLGCAGGVSGFSKANILAKANPDAMVLLVAVELCSLTFLRNDFSKSNFIGSSLFADGVAACIICGDNLSCKAKNSIKFIASQSKLYYDTLDVMGWEFLDTGFKVLFSQDIPAIIGKNINADITNFLEKYQLKISDIKNFIFHPGGKKVLTAYEEALQVKGDFLKNTREVMNDNGNMSSSTVLYVLERVFQQDFEDGYGLVVAMGPGFSSEMALLQMHKH
;
A
#
# COMPACT_ATOMS: atom_id res chain seq x y z
N MET A 1 17.76 15.25 9.36
CA MET A 1 17.07 14.26 8.48
C MET A 1 15.62 14.19 8.90
N PRO A 2 14.67 14.26 7.96
CA PRO A 2 13.25 14.13 8.26
C PRO A 2 12.94 12.83 9.03
N GLN A 3 11.93 12.88 9.88
CA GLN A 3 11.60 11.78 10.78
C GLN A 3 10.13 11.41 10.69
N LEU A 4 9.84 10.10 10.73
CA LEU A 4 8.48 9.59 10.88
C LEU A 4 7.97 9.90 12.30
N ALA A 5 6.94 10.74 12.38
CA ALA A 5 6.33 11.13 13.66
C ALA A 5 5.24 10.14 14.10
N ALA A 6 4.45 9.68 13.14
CA ALA A 6 3.41 8.68 13.38
C ALA A 6 3.05 7.96 12.10
N VAL A 7 2.53 6.77 12.26
CA VAL A 7 1.80 6.02 11.24
C VAL A 7 0.57 5.40 11.89
N ALA A 8 -0.57 5.48 11.23
CA ALA A 8 -1.83 4.93 11.69
C ALA A 8 -2.58 4.27 10.55
N LYS A 9 -3.30 3.23 10.87
CA LYS A 9 -4.21 2.49 9.98
C LYS A 9 -5.59 2.44 10.59
N ILE A 10 -6.58 2.02 9.83
CA ILE A 10 -7.93 1.80 10.34
C ILE A 10 -8.29 0.33 10.37
N ASP A 11 -9.23 -0.03 11.22
CA ASP A 11 -9.94 -1.29 11.17
C ASP A 11 -11.16 -1.17 10.26
N PHE A 12 -11.35 -2.14 9.38
CA PHE A 12 -12.49 -2.19 8.48
C PHE A 12 -13.70 -2.87 9.13
N PRO A 13 -14.92 -2.50 8.73
CA PRO A 13 -16.14 -3.07 9.31
C PRO A 13 -16.31 -4.57 9.02
N TYR A 14 -15.74 -5.03 7.92
CA TYR A 14 -15.82 -6.43 7.50
C TYR A 14 -14.42 -7.00 7.36
N ARG A 15 -13.99 -7.75 8.37
CA ARG A 15 -12.79 -8.57 8.33
C ARG A 15 -13.22 -10.02 8.18
N ILE A 16 -13.03 -10.57 6.98
CA ILE A 16 -13.66 -11.82 6.55
C ILE A 16 -12.59 -12.90 6.37
N ASP A 17 -12.89 -14.13 6.82
CA ASP A 17 -12.02 -15.29 6.65
C ASP A 17 -11.85 -15.63 5.16
N GLN A 18 -10.64 -16.00 4.73
CA GLN A 18 -10.33 -16.31 3.35
C GLN A 18 -11.12 -17.50 2.81
N GLN A 19 -11.42 -18.48 3.66
CA GLN A 19 -12.23 -19.64 3.24
C GLN A 19 -13.70 -19.26 3.05
N GLU A 20 -14.21 -18.32 3.84
CA GLU A 20 -15.57 -17.78 3.64
C GLU A 20 -15.63 -17.02 2.30
N VAL A 21 -14.64 -16.16 2.00
CA VAL A 21 -14.58 -15.47 0.70
C VAL A 21 -14.45 -16.47 -0.46
N LYS A 22 -13.63 -17.52 -0.31
CA LYS A 22 -13.50 -18.59 -1.32
C LYS A 22 -14.83 -19.28 -1.60
N GLN A 23 -15.57 -19.63 -0.54
CA GLN A 23 -16.89 -20.27 -0.69
C GLN A 23 -17.89 -19.31 -1.35
N TYR A 24 -17.82 -18.03 -1.00
CA TYR A 24 -18.66 -17.02 -1.62
C TYR A 24 -18.32 -16.83 -3.10
N ALA A 25 -17.05 -16.75 -3.46
CA ALA A 25 -16.59 -16.71 -4.84
C ALA A 25 -17.04 -17.92 -5.65
N LYS A 26 -16.99 -19.13 -5.06
CA LYS A 26 -17.54 -20.34 -5.68
C LYS A 26 -19.00 -20.16 -6.06
N LYS A 27 -19.86 -19.82 -5.10
CA LYS A 27 -21.30 -19.61 -5.33
C LYS A 27 -21.57 -18.52 -6.38
N LEU A 28 -20.72 -17.49 -6.40
CA LEU A 28 -20.86 -16.35 -7.28
C LEU A 28 -20.54 -16.68 -8.74
N PHE A 29 -19.48 -17.47 -8.97
CA PHE A 29 -18.97 -17.75 -10.33
C PHE A 29 -19.48 -19.07 -10.91
N GLU A 30 -19.80 -20.08 -10.09
CA GLU A 30 -20.18 -21.42 -10.52
C GLU A 30 -21.31 -21.44 -11.57
N PRO A 31 -22.37 -20.62 -11.47
CA PRO A 31 -23.46 -20.62 -12.46
C PRO A 31 -23.03 -20.22 -13.88
N SER A 32 -21.98 -19.39 -13.98
CA SER A 32 -21.50 -18.84 -15.27
C SER A 32 -20.14 -19.40 -15.70
N PHE A 33 -19.43 -20.08 -14.78
CA PHE A 33 -18.09 -20.61 -15.02
C PHE A 33 -17.92 -22.01 -14.41
N PRO A 34 -18.30 -23.08 -15.13
CA PRO A 34 -18.27 -24.46 -14.60
C PRO A 34 -16.88 -24.96 -14.17
N GLN A 35 -15.79 -24.30 -14.63
CA GLN A 35 -14.43 -24.67 -14.26
C GLN A 35 -13.89 -23.91 -13.03
N VAL A 36 -14.74 -23.19 -12.30
CA VAL A 36 -14.39 -22.40 -11.12
C VAL A 36 -13.58 -23.21 -10.10
N GLU A 37 -13.90 -24.49 -9.88
CA GLU A 37 -13.20 -25.36 -8.93
C GLU A 37 -11.68 -25.38 -9.14
N LYS A 38 -11.22 -25.41 -10.40
CA LYS A 38 -9.78 -25.38 -10.70
C LYS A 38 -9.13 -24.04 -10.34
N MET A 39 -9.91 -22.96 -10.31
CA MET A 39 -9.42 -21.62 -10.00
C MET A 39 -9.43 -21.33 -8.50
N LEU A 40 -10.25 -22.05 -7.72
CA LEU A 40 -10.38 -21.83 -6.27
C LEU A 40 -9.08 -22.12 -5.50
N CYS A 41 -8.18 -22.94 -6.05
CA CYS A 41 -6.85 -23.12 -5.47
C CYS A 41 -6.04 -21.82 -5.36
N ALA A 42 -6.39 -20.77 -6.13
CA ALA A 42 -5.76 -19.47 -5.99
C ALA A 42 -5.93 -18.90 -4.58
N PHE A 43 -7.09 -19.10 -3.95
CA PHE A 43 -7.36 -18.66 -2.58
C PHE A 43 -6.50 -19.39 -1.54
N ASP A 44 -6.29 -20.69 -1.70
CA ASP A 44 -5.48 -21.51 -0.77
C ASP A 44 -3.99 -21.18 -0.86
N ASN A 45 -3.55 -20.72 -2.04
CA ASN A 45 -2.14 -20.45 -2.33
C ASN A 45 -1.68 -19.04 -1.96
N THR A 46 -2.53 -18.20 -1.34
CA THR A 46 -2.20 -16.79 -1.05
C THR A 46 -1.42 -16.59 0.24
N GLU A 47 -1.45 -17.50 1.20
CA GLU A 47 -1.02 -17.32 2.60
C GLU A 47 -1.88 -16.28 3.37
N ILE A 48 -3.04 -15.90 2.87
CA ILE A 48 -3.98 -14.98 3.50
C ILE A 48 -4.96 -15.77 4.36
N LYS A 49 -5.18 -15.35 5.59
CA LYS A 49 -6.22 -15.89 6.49
C LYS A 49 -7.46 -15.03 6.52
N THR A 50 -7.27 -13.72 6.61
CA THR A 50 -8.37 -12.78 6.66
C THR A 50 -8.12 -11.61 5.70
N ARG A 51 -9.20 -11.01 5.20
CA ARG A 51 -9.14 -9.81 4.36
C ARG A 51 -10.11 -8.75 4.86
N ASN A 52 -9.70 -7.51 4.69
CA ASN A 52 -10.53 -6.35 4.97
C ASN A 52 -11.42 -6.02 3.78
N PHE A 53 -12.68 -5.74 4.04
CA PHE A 53 -13.67 -5.28 3.06
C PHE A 53 -14.42 -4.07 3.58
N CYS A 54 -14.68 -3.09 2.72
CA CYS A 54 -15.50 -1.92 3.05
C CYS A 54 -17.01 -2.19 2.92
N LYS A 55 -17.39 -3.31 2.30
CA LYS A 55 -18.77 -3.77 2.11
C LYS A 55 -18.91 -5.23 2.57
N PRO A 56 -20.11 -5.67 2.99
CA PRO A 56 -20.36 -7.08 3.25
C PRO A 56 -20.33 -7.89 1.96
N LEU A 57 -20.12 -9.22 2.04
CA LEU A 57 -20.00 -10.09 0.86
C LEU A 57 -21.23 -10.05 -0.05
N GLU A 58 -22.41 -9.85 0.52
CA GLU A 58 -23.68 -9.77 -0.21
C GLU A 58 -23.69 -8.62 -1.24
N TYR A 59 -22.98 -7.54 -0.97
CA TYR A 59 -22.83 -6.42 -1.90
C TYR A 59 -22.29 -6.89 -3.25
N TYR A 60 -21.32 -7.80 -3.25
CA TYR A 60 -20.65 -8.28 -4.46
C TYR A 60 -21.46 -9.31 -5.26
N SER A 61 -22.64 -9.73 -4.78
CA SER A 61 -23.57 -10.56 -5.55
C SER A 61 -24.29 -9.79 -6.64
N THR A 62 -24.44 -8.49 -6.47
CA THR A 62 -25.13 -7.60 -7.41
C THR A 62 -24.12 -7.01 -8.39
N VAL A 63 -24.53 -6.80 -9.63
CA VAL A 63 -23.75 -6.07 -10.62
C VAL A 63 -23.91 -4.58 -10.34
N HIS A 64 -22.81 -3.91 -10.06
CA HIS A 64 -22.76 -2.47 -9.88
C HIS A 64 -22.07 -1.85 -11.10
N GLY A 65 -22.62 -0.76 -11.62
CA GLY A 65 -21.97 0.01 -12.68
C GLY A 65 -20.83 0.87 -12.14
N PHE A 66 -19.92 1.29 -13.02
CA PHE A 66 -18.76 2.11 -12.65
C PHE A 66 -19.15 3.36 -11.86
N GLN A 67 -20.19 4.07 -12.27
CA GLN A 67 -20.66 5.29 -11.58
C GLN A 67 -21.04 5.00 -10.13
N GLU A 68 -21.74 3.92 -9.87
CA GLU A 68 -22.17 3.53 -8.52
C GLU A 68 -20.98 3.12 -7.65
N GLN A 69 -20.10 2.24 -8.17
CA GLN A 69 -18.89 1.82 -7.47
C GLN A 69 -17.98 3.00 -7.13
N ASN A 70 -17.81 3.93 -8.07
CA ASN A 70 -16.96 5.10 -7.86
C ASN A 70 -17.60 6.13 -6.90
N ALA A 71 -18.92 6.27 -6.89
CA ALA A 71 -19.61 7.09 -5.89
C ALA A 71 -19.42 6.54 -4.46
N GLU A 72 -19.54 5.22 -4.30
CA GLU A 72 -19.25 4.55 -3.03
C GLU A 72 -17.78 4.67 -2.64
N TYR A 73 -16.85 4.56 -3.60
CA TYR A 73 -15.44 4.81 -3.36
C TYR A 73 -15.22 6.22 -2.80
N ILE A 74 -15.73 7.26 -3.45
CA ILE A 74 -15.52 8.65 -2.98
C ILE A 74 -16.05 8.83 -1.57
N ARG A 75 -17.24 8.32 -1.27
CA ARG A 75 -17.88 8.42 0.04
C ARG A 75 -17.06 7.72 1.13
N LEU A 76 -16.73 6.43 0.90
CA LEU A 76 -16.02 5.61 1.89
C LEU A 76 -14.55 6.00 2.01
N ALA A 77 -13.88 6.34 0.91
CA ALA A 77 -12.51 6.80 0.93
C ALA A 77 -12.35 8.08 1.75
N LEU A 78 -13.27 9.04 1.62
CA LEU A 78 -13.28 10.25 2.45
C LEU A 78 -13.48 9.90 3.94
N GLU A 79 -14.47 9.05 4.26
CA GLU A 79 -14.75 8.64 5.64
C GLU A 79 -13.55 7.96 6.29
N TYR A 80 -12.97 6.97 5.61
CA TYR A 80 -11.85 6.19 6.16
C TYR A 80 -10.54 6.97 6.19
N ALA A 81 -10.29 7.84 5.20
CA ALA A 81 -9.15 8.74 5.23
C ALA A 81 -9.17 9.65 6.46
N ILE A 82 -10.32 10.26 6.76
CA ILE A 82 -10.49 11.11 7.95
C ILE A 82 -10.18 10.34 9.22
N LYS A 83 -10.72 9.13 9.39
CA LYS A 83 -10.43 8.27 10.56
C LYS A 83 -8.93 7.97 10.71
N ALA A 84 -8.25 7.64 9.61
CA ALA A 84 -6.81 7.37 9.63
C ALA A 84 -5.99 8.62 9.97
N ILE A 85 -6.37 9.78 9.41
CA ILE A 85 -5.72 11.06 9.67
C ILE A 85 -5.88 11.46 11.13
N GLU A 86 -7.09 11.38 11.68
CA GLU A 86 -7.37 11.70 13.09
C GLU A 86 -6.55 10.82 14.03
N ALA A 87 -6.51 9.51 13.77
CA ALA A 87 -5.69 8.58 14.55
C ALA A 87 -4.19 8.91 14.44
N CYS A 88 -3.72 9.29 13.26
CA CYS A 88 -2.33 9.65 13.02
C CYS A 88 -1.94 10.96 13.71
N ILE A 89 -2.78 12.01 13.64
CA ILE A 89 -2.62 13.29 14.34
C ILE A 89 -2.56 13.06 15.86
N ALA A 90 -3.47 12.26 16.39
CA ALA A 90 -3.51 11.93 17.82
C ALA A 90 -2.22 11.18 18.26
N SER A 91 -1.76 10.21 17.46
CA SER A 91 -0.52 9.46 17.71
C SER A 91 0.73 10.35 17.66
N ALA A 92 0.79 11.27 16.69
CA ALA A 92 1.88 12.24 16.56
C ALA A 92 1.85 13.33 17.65
N LYS A 93 0.72 13.50 18.34
CA LYS A 93 0.48 14.56 19.35
C LYS A 93 0.67 15.97 18.78
N ILE A 94 0.18 16.19 17.57
CA ILE A 94 0.20 17.48 16.86
C ILE A 94 -1.21 18.05 16.74
N ARG A 95 -1.32 19.32 16.36
CA ARG A 95 -2.58 19.93 15.94
C ARG A 95 -2.71 19.83 14.43
N LYS A 96 -3.92 19.71 13.92
CA LYS A 96 -4.20 19.62 12.47
C LYS A 96 -3.76 20.88 11.69
N GLU A 97 -3.73 22.03 12.35
CA GLU A 97 -3.29 23.30 11.79
C GLU A 97 -1.76 23.34 11.50
N GLU A 98 -1.00 22.42 12.10
CA GLU A 98 0.45 22.33 11.90
C GLU A 98 0.81 21.58 10.61
N ILE A 99 -0.16 20.93 9.96
CA ILE A 99 0.08 20.23 8.69
C ILE A 99 0.28 21.24 7.57
N THR A 100 1.43 21.16 6.91
CA THR A 100 1.85 22.07 5.82
C THR A 100 1.61 21.49 4.44
N ASP A 101 1.65 20.18 4.31
CA ASP A 101 1.58 19.47 3.04
C ASP A 101 0.71 18.22 3.19
N ILE A 102 -0.06 17.87 2.16
CA ILE A 102 -0.80 16.62 2.05
C ILE A 102 -0.47 15.91 0.75
N ILE A 103 -0.04 14.64 0.86
CA ILE A 103 0.10 13.71 -0.26
C ILE A 103 -1.03 12.69 -0.14
N PHE A 104 -1.86 12.60 -1.16
CA PHE A 104 -2.95 11.63 -1.22
C PHE A 104 -2.68 10.60 -2.30
N ILE A 105 -2.61 9.32 -1.92
CA ILE A 105 -2.35 8.19 -2.83
C ILE A 105 -3.61 7.34 -2.94
N SER A 106 -4.07 7.10 -4.15
CA SER A 106 -5.05 6.07 -4.45
C SER A 106 -5.01 5.66 -5.92
N THR A 107 -5.39 4.40 -6.19
CA THR A 107 -5.44 3.85 -7.54
C THR A 107 -6.76 3.09 -7.79
N THR A 108 -7.66 3.06 -6.81
CA THR A 108 -8.88 2.23 -6.81
C THR A 108 -10.17 3.01 -7.02
N GLY A 109 -10.08 4.30 -7.35
CA GLY A 109 -11.21 5.13 -7.71
C GLY A 109 -10.79 6.52 -8.18
N LEU A 110 -11.71 7.29 -8.75
CA LEU A 110 -11.48 8.60 -9.35
C LEU A 110 -12.33 9.67 -8.69
N SER A 111 -11.75 10.86 -8.50
CA SER A 111 -12.48 12.03 -8.00
C SER A 111 -11.90 13.33 -8.55
N THR A 112 -12.79 14.20 -9.01
CA THR A 112 -12.47 15.60 -9.32
C THR A 112 -13.62 16.47 -8.75
N PRO A 113 -13.35 17.35 -7.74
CA PRO A 113 -12.07 17.58 -7.05
C PRO A 113 -11.48 16.33 -6.40
N SER A 114 -10.15 16.26 -6.32
CA SER A 114 -9.43 15.12 -5.72
C SER A 114 -9.73 14.98 -4.22
N LEU A 115 -9.60 13.78 -3.68
CA LEU A 115 -10.01 13.46 -2.30
C LEU A 115 -9.25 14.27 -1.25
N ASP A 116 -8.00 14.67 -1.49
CA ASP A 116 -7.28 15.60 -0.62
C ASP A 116 -8.03 16.93 -0.44
N ALA A 117 -8.65 17.48 -1.51
CA ALA A 117 -9.49 18.68 -1.42
C ALA A 117 -10.74 18.44 -0.55
N LEU A 118 -11.38 17.28 -0.69
CA LEU A 118 -12.53 16.91 0.12
C LEU A 118 -12.13 16.75 1.59
N ILE A 119 -10.97 16.12 1.87
CA ILE A 119 -10.41 15.96 3.21
C ILE A 119 -10.14 17.33 3.85
N ILE A 120 -9.39 18.21 3.15
CA ILE A 120 -9.06 19.56 3.64
C ILE A 120 -10.34 20.31 4.00
N ASN A 121 -11.33 20.27 3.12
CA ASN A 121 -12.60 20.96 3.34
C ASN A 121 -13.37 20.37 4.54
N LYS A 122 -13.49 19.03 4.62
CA LYS A 122 -14.25 18.35 5.66
C LYS A 122 -13.61 18.49 7.04
N MET A 123 -12.29 18.35 7.13
CA MET A 123 -11.54 18.45 8.38
C MET A 123 -11.21 19.87 8.79
N ARG A 124 -11.42 20.85 7.89
CA ARG A 124 -10.99 22.23 8.08
C ARG A 124 -9.49 22.32 8.40
N LEU A 125 -8.68 21.69 7.56
CA LEU A 125 -7.23 21.85 7.58
C LEU A 125 -6.85 23.27 7.12
N ASN A 126 -5.57 23.63 7.25
CA ASN A 126 -5.09 24.92 6.76
C ASN A 126 -5.42 25.10 5.26
N GLU A 127 -6.03 26.21 4.87
CA GLU A 127 -6.38 26.49 3.47
C GLU A 127 -5.16 26.68 2.55
N ASN A 128 -4.00 27.01 3.13
CA ASN A 128 -2.73 27.19 2.40
C ASN A 128 -1.87 25.92 2.36
N ILE A 129 -2.44 24.76 2.68
CA ILE A 129 -1.73 23.47 2.63
C ILE A 129 -1.34 23.11 1.18
N ASN A 130 -0.10 22.68 0.95
CA ASN A 130 0.32 22.16 -0.34
C ASN A 130 -0.33 20.80 -0.62
N ARG A 131 -0.76 20.58 -1.85
CA ARG A 131 -1.56 19.41 -2.25
C ARG A 131 -0.86 18.62 -3.33
N ILE A 132 -0.71 17.30 -3.11
CA ILE A 132 -0.10 16.37 -4.08
C ILE A 132 -0.98 15.12 -4.19
N PRO A 133 -2.05 15.15 -5.01
CA PRO A 133 -2.80 13.94 -5.33
C PRO A 133 -2.01 13.10 -6.33
N VAL A 134 -1.85 11.80 -6.04
CA VAL A 134 -1.12 10.83 -6.86
C VAL A 134 -2.02 9.68 -7.22
N PHE A 135 -2.11 9.41 -8.52
CA PHE A 135 -2.85 8.30 -9.09
C PHE A 135 -1.94 7.48 -10.02
N GLY A 136 -2.23 6.19 -10.20
CA GLY A 136 -1.59 5.35 -11.22
C GLY A 136 -0.34 4.59 -10.78
N LEU A 137 0.13 4.74 -9.53
CA LEU A 137 1.31 4.02 -9.02
C LEU A 137 0.97 2.65 -8.40
N GLY A 138 -0.32 2.33 -8.20
CA GLY A 138 -0.75 1.07 -7.61
C GLY A 138 0.04 0.73 -6.34
N CYS A 139 0.50 -0.51 -6.23
CA CYS A 139 1.22 -1.01 -5.05
C CYS A 139 2.52 -0.23 -4.73
N ALA A 140 3.16 0.41 -5.72
CA ALA A 140 4.35 1.24 -5.49
C ALA A 140 4.01 2.58 -4.83
N GLY A 141 2.74 3.01 -4.88
CA GLY A 141 2.29 4.31 -4.41
C GLY A 141 2.63 4.61 -2.96
N GLY A 142 2.54 3.62 -2.06
CA GLY A 142 2.85 3.81 -0.64
C GLY A 142 4.30 4.21 -0.39
N VAL A 143 5.27 3.52 -1.01
CA VAL A 143 6.70 3.86 -0.89
C VAL A 143 7.01 5.14 -1.63
N SER A 144 6.44 5.35 -2.81
CA SER A 144 6.62 6.59 -3.59
C SER A 144 6.12 7.80 -2.82
N GLY A 145 4.92 7.71 -2.22
CA GLY A 145 4.37 8.77 -1.37
C GLY A 145 5.19 9.03 -0.13
N PHE A 146 5.63 7.97 0.56
CA PHE A 146 6.51 8.07 1.72
C PHE A 146 7.84 8.76 1.35
N SER A 147 8.45 8.39 0.22
CA SER A 147 9.67 9.02 -0.28
C SER A 147 9.46 10.50 -0.57
N LYS A 148 8.37 10.86 -1.27
CA LYS A 148 8.04 12.26 -1.60
C LYS A 148 7.76 13.09 -0.35
N ALA A 149 7.06 12.54 0.65
CA ALA A 149 6.83 13.22 1.92
C ALA A 149 8.15 13.56 2.63
N ASN A 150 9.09 12.63 2.64
CA ASN A 150 10.42 12.86 3.23
C ASN A 150 11.27 13.85 2.43
N ILE A 151 11.17 13.85 1.09
CA ILE A 151 11.85 14.83 0.23
C ILE A 151 11.31 16.24 0.50
N LEU A 152 9.99 16.42 0.62
CA LEU A 152 9.38 17.70 0.98
C LEU A 152 9.85 18.17 2.36
N ALA A 153 9.81 17.30 3.36
CA ALA A 153 10.27 17.61 4.71
C ALA A 153 11.78 17.89 4.79
N LYS A 154 12.58 17.33 3.88
CA LYS A 154 14.01 17.63 3.74
C LYS A 154 14.24 18.99 3.08
N ALA A 155 13.41 19.33 2.09
CA ALA A 155 13.49 20.64 1.39
C ALA A 155 13.00 21.80 2.26
N ASN A 156 12.01 21.56 3.12
CA ASN A 156 11.51 22.51 4.10
C ASN A 156 11.61 21.91 5.51
N PRO A 157 12.64 22.28 6.30
CA PRO A 157 12.85 21.75 7.64
C PRO A 157 11.72 22.03 8.66
N ASP A 158 10.84 22.99 8.37
CA ASP A 158 9.66 23.32 9.18
C ASP A 158 8.39 22.63 8.68
N ALA A 159 8.47 21.76 7.68
CA ALA A 159 7.31 21.07 7.14
C ALA A 159 6.80 19.94 8.04
N MET A 160 5.47 19.86 8.12
CA MET A 160 4.72 18.75 8.69
C MET A 160 3.92 18.12 7.56
N VAL A 161 4.42 17.03 7.00
CA VAL A 161 3.86 16.40 5.80
C VAL A 161 2.95 15.24 6.19
N LEU A 162 1.68 15.33 5.78
CA LEU A 162 0.69 14.27 5.90
C LEU A 162 0.66 13.43 4.62
N LEU A 163 0.98 12.15 4.70
CA LEU A 163 0.75 11.16 3.66
C LEU A 163 -0.49 10.35 4.00
N VAL A 164 -1.39 10.19 3.03
CA VAL A 164 -2.59 9.35 3.15
C VAL A 164 -2.66 8.40 1.95
N ALA A 165 -2.72 7.10 2.20
CA ALA A 165 -2.95 6.08 1.18
C ALA A 165 -4.31 5.42 1.40
N VAL A 166 -5.17 5.44 0.38
CA VAL A 166 -6.52 4.89 0.44
C VAL A 166 -6.73 3.94 -0.73
N GLU A 167 -6.94 2.66 -0.43
CA GLU A 167 -7.22 1.67 -1.45
C GLU A 167 -8.46 0.85 -1.05
N LEU A 168 -9.52 1.00 -1.80
CA LEU A 168 -10.75 0.22 -1.66
C LEU A 168 -10.84 -0.76 -2.84
N CYS A 169 -9.89 -1.69 -2.87
CA CYS A 169 -9.73 -2.63 -3.99
C CYS A 169 -10.98 -3.49 -4.21
N SER A 170 -11.74 -3.77 -3.15
CA SER A 170 -12.95 -4.56 -3.27
C SER A 170 -14.02 -3.89 -4.14
N LEU A 171 -14.04 -2.54 -4.19
CA LEU A 171 -14.97 -1.80 -5.04
C LEU A 171 -14.60 -1.82 -6.53
N THR A 172 -13.41 -2.28 -6.89
CA THR A 172 -13.02 -2.47 -8.31
C THR A 172 -13.41 -3.84 -8.86
N PHE A 173 -14.01 -4.71 -8.03
CA PHE A 173 -14.42 -6.04 -8.44
C PHE A 173 -15.46 -6.00 -9.55
N LEU A 174 -15.19 -6.70 -10.67
CA LEU A 174 -16.10 -6.86 -11.82
C LEU A 174 -16.80 -8.20 -11.76
N ARG A 175 -18.07 -8.19 -11.35
CA ARG A 175 -18.90 -9.40 -11.15
C ARG A 175 -19.00 -10.28 -12.40
N ASN A 176 -19.01 -9.69 -13.59
CA ASN A 176 -19.17 -10.36 -14.87
C ASN A 176 -17.86 -10.57 -15.63
N ASP A 177 -16.71 -10.30 -15.03
CA ASP A 177 -15.40 -10.61 -15.60
C ASP A 177 -14.94 -11.99 -15.14
N PHE A 178 -14.93 -12.97 -16.06
CA PHE A 178 -14.49 -14.34 -15.81
C PHE A 178 -13.02 -14.58 -16.19
N SER A 179 -12.23 -13.51 -16.37
CA SER A 179 -10.82 -13.62 -16.65
C SER A 179 -10.03 -14.19 -15.47
N LYS A 180 -8.92 -14.86 -15.77
CA LYS A 180 -8.00 -15.39 -14.76
C LYS A 180 -7.46 -14.28 -13.86
N SER A 181 -7.20 -13.09 -14.42
CA SER A 181 -6.69 -11.93 -13.68
C SER A 181 -7.69 -11.45 -12.64
N ASN A 182 -8.98 -11.32 -13.00
CA ASN A 182 -10.03 -10.94 -12.05
C ASN A 182 -10.18 -11.99 -10.93
N PHE A 183 -10.07 -13.28 -11.28
CA PHE A 183 -10.16 -14.35 -10.29
C PHE A 183 -8.97 -14.34 -9.32
N ILE A 184 -7.74 -14.16 -9.81
CA ILE A 184 -6.54 -14.01 -8.98
C ILE A 184 -6.66 -12.75 -8.13
N GLY A 185 -7.06 -11.61 -8.71
CA GLY A 185 -7.32 -10.37 -7.98
C GLY A 185 -8.32 -10.56 -6.85
N SER A 186 -9.43 -11.26 -7.12
CA SER A 186 -10.45 -11.61 -6.13
C SER A 186 -9.93 -12.49 -4.99
N SER A 187 -8.84 -13.24 -5.19
CA SER A 187 -8.21 -14.05 -4.14
C SER A 187 -7.18 -13.31 -3.31
N LEU A 188 -6.65 -12.17 -3.79
CA LEU A 188 -5.53 -11.44 -3.20
C LEU A 188 -5.92 -10.09 -2.61
N PHE A 189 -6.68 -9.28 -3.38
CA PHE A 189 -6.89 -7.87 -3.03
C PHE A 189 -7.86 -7.67 -1.88
N ALA A 190 -7.59 -6.67 -1.07
CA ALA A 190 -8.35 -6.25 0.10
C ALA A 190 -8.36 -4.72 0.21
N ASP A 191 -9.14 -4.18 1.14
CA ASP A 191 -9.23 -2.74 1.38
C ASP A 191 -8.25 -2.32 2.49
N GLY A 192 -7.62 -1.17 2.31
CA GLY A 192 -6.67 -0.62 3.27
C GLY A 192 -6.59 0.89 3.22
N VAL A 193 -6.50 1.51 4.39
CA VAL A 193 -6.27 2.95 4.55
C VAL A 193 -5.26 3.18 5.65
N ALA A 194 -4.23 3.97 5.33
CA ALA A 194 -3.20 4.35 6.28
C ALA A 194 -2.81 5.82 6.08
N ALA A 195 -2.40 6.45 7.19
CA ALA A 195 -1.83 7.78 7.18
C ALA A 195 -0.48 7.81 7.90
N CYS A 196 0.45 8.63 7.40
CA CYS A 196 1.74 8.87 8.04
C CYS A 196 1.95 10.38 8.20
N ILE A 197 2.62 10.77 9.29
CA ILE A 197 3.10 12.15 9.50
C ILE A 197 4.62 12.13 9.53
N ILE A 198 5.22 12.94 8.68
CA ILE A 198 6.66 13.15 8.57
C ILE A 198 6.99 14.57 8.98
N CYS A 199 7.94 14.72 9.92
CA CYS A 199 8.43 16.00 10.40
C CYS A 199 9.73 16.38 9.73
N GLY A 200 9.87 17.66 9.35
CA GLY A 200 11.15 18.26 8.99
C GLY A 200 12.10 18.42 10.19
N ASP A 201 13.35 18.73 9.92
CA ASP A 201 14.46 18.68 10.89
C ASP A 201 14.35 19.68 12.05
N ASN A 202 13.66 20.80 11.83
CA ASN A 202 13.48 21.84 12.85
C ASN A 202 12.36 21.49 13.84
N LEU A 203 11.52 20.51 13.51
CA LEU A 203 10.38 20.14 14.33
C LEU A 203 10.75 19.07 15.36
N SER A 204 10.30 19.27 16.60
CA SER A 204 10.44 18.25 17.64
C SER A 204 9.46 17.12 17.42
N CYS A 205 9.95 16.00 16.94
CA CYS A 205 9.15 14.79 16.80
C CYS A 205 9.00 14.08 18.16
N LYS A 206 7.76 13.88 18.60
CA LYS A 206 7.43 13.23 19.88
C LYS A 206 7.28 11.70 19.77
N ALA A 207 7.74 11.11 18.66
CA ALA A 207 7.69 9.67 18.48
C ALA A 207 8.55 8.94 19.53
N LYS A 208 8.04 7.77 19.98
CA LYS A 208 8.76 6.90 20.92
C LYS A 208 10.07 6.37 20.32
N ASN A 209 10.07 6.10 19.02
CA ASN A 209 11.20 5.57 18.28
C ASN A 209 11.63 6.57 17.20
N SER A 210 12.91 6.59 16.87
CA SER A 210 13.46 7.43 15.82
C SER A 210 13.58 6.66 14.51
N ILE A 211 12.75 6.99 13.53
CA ILE A 211 12.85 6.49 12.15
C ILE A 211 13.11 7.67 11.24
N LYS A 212 14.36 7.81 10.79
CA LYS A 212 14.84 8.92 9.97
C LYS A 212 15.06 8.48 8.52
N PHE A 213 14.67 9.34 7.61
CA PHE A 213 14.85 9.11 6.17
C PHE A 213 16.25 9.52 5.72
N ILE A 214 16.92 8.62 5.02
CA ILE A 214 18.23 8.86 4.41
C ILE A 214 18.07 9.24 2.94
N ALA A 215 17.45 8.36 2.16
CA ALA A 215 17.36 8.48 0.72
C ALA A 215 16.24 7.62 0.12
N SER A 216 15.93 7.86 -1.15
CA SER A 216 15.04 7.02 -1.94
C SER A 216 15.51 6.87 -3.37
N GLN A 217 14.98 5.86 -4.06
CA GLN A 217 15.18 5.63 -5.48
C GLN A 217 13.90 5.11 -6.11
N SER A 218 13.56 5.66 -7.27
CA SER A 218 12.52 5.16 -8.16
C SER A 218 13.16 4.58 -9.41
N LYS A 219 12.68 3.45 -9.91
CA LYS A 219 13.13 2.83 -11.15
C LYS A 219 11.94 2.30 -11.94
N LEU A 220 11.85 2.71 -13.20
CA LEU A 220 10.94 2.16 -14.19
C LEU A 220 11.69 1.10 -15.02
N TYR A 221 11.05 -0.04 -15.26
CA TYR A 221 11.58 -1.05 -16.17
C TYR A 221 10.99 -0.82 -17.56
N TYR A 222 11.85 -0.73 -18.56
CA TYR A 222 11.40 -0.55 -19.95
C TYR A 222 10.68 -1.80 -20.46
N ASP A 223 9.77 -1.60 -21.39
CA ASP A 223 9.02 -2.66 -22.09
C ASP A 223 8.20 -3.59 -21.17
N THR A 224 7.60 -3.02 -20.10
CA THR A 224 6.82 -3.74 -19.10
C THR A 224 5.47 -3.06 -18.78
N LEU A 225 4.93 -2.24 -19.68
CA LEU A 225 3.69 -1.49 -19.44
C LEU A 225 2.45 -2.38 -19.27
N ASP A 226 2.50 -3.59 -19.81
CA ASP A 226 1.42 -4.59 -19.78
C ASP A 226 1.50 -5.55 -18.57
N VAL A 227 2.52 -5.40 -17.72
CA VAL A 227 2.78 -6.32 -16.59
C VAL A 227 1.77 -6.16 -15.47
N MET A 228 1.40 -4.92 -15.13
CA MET A 228 0.47 -4.61 -14.04
C MET A 228 -0.23 -3.28 -14.30
N GLY A 229 -1.52 -3.21 -14.00
CA GLY A 229 -2.29 -1.97 -14.12
C GLY A 229 -3.79 -2.18 -14.16
N TRP A 230 -4.48 -1.16 -14.67
CA TRP A 230 -5.89 -1.17 -14.95
C TRP A 230 -6.16 -0.95 -16.43
N GLU A 231 -7.07 -1.73 -16.99
CA GLU A 231 -7.77 -1.42 -18.21
C GLU A 231 -9.10 -0.75 -17.84
N PHE A 232 -9.31 0.48 -18.30
CA PHE A 232 -10.53 1.23 -18.01
C PHE A 232 -11.62 0.85 -18.98
N LEU A 233 -12.68 0.23 -18.48
CA LEU A 233 -13.86 -0.18 -19.23
C LEU A 233 -15.07 0.68 -18.82
N ASP A 234 -16.13 0.67 -19.63
CA ASP A 234 -17.41 1.29 -19.26
C ASP A 234 -18.01 0.68 -17.97
N THR A 235 -17.63 -0.57 -17.68
CA THR A 235 -18.09 -1.32 -16.51
C THR A 235 -17.21 -1.10 -15.25
N GLY A 236 -16.04 -0.47 -15.38
CA GLY A 236 -15.12 -0.22 -14.27
C GLY A 236 -13.65 -0.52 -14.57
N PHE A 237 -12.89 -0.81 -13.54
CA PHE A 237 -11.46 -1.05 -13.58
C PHE A 237 -11.18 -2.54 -13.71
N LYS A 238 -10.76 -2.98 -14.89
CA LYS A 238 -10.34 -4.36 -15.11
C LYS A 238 -8.87 -4.53 -14.76
N VAL A 239 -8.58 -5.48 -13.89
CA VAL A 239 -7.22 -5.72 -13.42
C VAL A 239 -6.35 -6.35 -14.52
N LEU A 240 -5.18 -5.75 -14.76
CA LEU A 240 -4.08 -6.32 -15.52
C LEU A 240 -3.04 -6.83 -14.52
N PHE A 241 -2.75 -8.13 -14.56
CA PHE A 241 -1.83 -8.77 -13.63
C PHE A 241 -1.12 -9.94 -14.31
N SER A 242 0.14 -9.71 -14.72
CA SER A 242 0.94 -10.75 -15.38
C SER A 242 1.43 -11.80 -14.38
N GLN A 243 1.47 -13.05 -14.83
CA GLN A 243 2.11 -14.13 -14.09
C GLN A 243 3.65 -14.03 -14.09
N ASP A 244 4.25 -13.12 -14.88
CA ASP A 244 5.70 -12.92 -15.00
C ASP A 244 6.27 -12.00 -13.91
N ILE A 245 5.43 -11.35 -13.10
CA ILE A 245 5.85 -10.46 -12.02
C ILE A 245 6.92 -11.07 -11.11
N PRO A 246 6.78 -12.31 -10.60
CA PRO A 246 7.83 -12.92 -9.76
C PRO A 246 9.16 -13.10 -10.49
N ALA A 247 9.12 -13.45 -11.79
CA ALA A 247 10.32 -13.61 -12.60
C ALA A 247 11.05 -12.27 -12.84
N ILE A 248 10.29 -11.20 -13.12
CA ILE A 248 10.84 -9.84 -13.27
C ILE A 248 11.50 -9.40 -11.96
N ILE A 249 10.87 -9.65 -10.83
CA ILE A 249 11.41 -9.35 -9.50
C ILE A 249 12.69 -10.14 -9.26
N GLY A 250 12.65 -11.46 -9.41
CA GLY A 250 13.81 -12.34 -9.19
C GLY A 250 15.02 -11.94 -10.03
N LYS A 251 14.79 -11.49 -11.27
CA LYS A 251 15.85 -11.04 -12.18
C LYS A 251 16.51 -9.72 -11.76
N ASN A 252 15.75 -8.79 -11.21
CA ASN A 252 16.19 -7.39 -11.09
C ASN A 252 16.45 -6.94 -9.64
N ILE A 253 15.68 -7.42 -8.67
CA ILE A 253 15.60 -6.80 -7.34
C ILE A 253 16.94 -6.80 -6.58
N ASN A 254 17.73 -7.86 -6.70
CA ASN A 254 19.03 -7.94 -6.02
C ASN A 254 20.00 -6.87 -6.54
N ALA A 255 20.13 -6.74 -7.86
CA ALA A 255 20.97 -5.70 -8.46
C ALA A 255 20.47 -4.29 -8.13
N ASP A 256 19.15 -4.08 -8.14
CA ASP A 256 18.57 -2.76 -7.85
C ASP A 256 18.82 -2.34 -6.40
N ILE A 257 18.64 -3.24 -5.44
CA ILE A 257 18.94 -2.97 -4.03
C ILE A 257 20.44 -2.77 -3.82
N THR A 258 21.28 -3.62 -4.40
CA THR A 258 22.73 -3.50 -4.29
C THR A 258 23.21 -2.15 -4.81
N ASN A 259 22.82 -1.77 -6.04
CA ASN A 259 23.18 -0.50 -6.66
C ASN A 259 22.67 0.71 -5.87
N PHE A 260 21.51 0.58 -5.23
CA PHE A 260 20.97 1.64 -4.38
C PHE A 260 21.79 1.81 -3.09
N LEU A 261 22.08 0.70 -2.39
CA LEU A 261 22.80 0.71 -1.12
C LEU A 261 24.27 1.12 -1.28
N GLU A 262 24.92 0.72 -2.35
CA GLU A 262 26.34 1.07 -2.64
C GLU A 262 26.56 2.58 -2.72
N LYS A 263 25.57 3.38 -3.15
CA LYS A 263 25.63 4.84 -3.16
C LYS A 263 25.82 5.43 -1.75
N TYR A 264 25.46 4.66 -0.73
CA TYR A 264 25.56 5.02 0.69
C TYR A 264 26.61 4.18 1.42
N GLN A 265 27.47 3.45 0.67
CA GLN A 265 28.53 2.59 1.21
C GLN A 265 27.98 1.47 2.10
N LEU A 266 26.78 0.99 1.80
CA LEU A 266 26.08 -0.09 2.50
C LEU A 266 25.95 -1.33 1.64
N LYS A 267 25.81 -2.48 2.32
CA LYS A 267 25.48 -3.77 1.75
C LYS A 267 24.14 -4.24 2.31
N ILE A 268 23.53 -5.22 1.66
CA ILE A 268 22.26 -5.79 2.16
C ILE A 268 22.39 -6.40 3.55
N SER A 269 23.59 -6.89 3.92
CA SER A 269 23.89 -7.40 5.26
C SER A 269 23.83 -6.35 6.37
N ASP A 270 23.91 -5.06 6.02
CA ASP A 270 23.84 -3.95 6.97
C ASP A 270 22.38 -3.56 7.29
N ILE A 271 21.43 -4.04 6.47
CA ILE A 271 20.01 -3.83 6.68
C ILE A 271 19.49 -4.76 7.78
N LYS A 272 18.85 -4.18 8.79
CA LYS A 272 18.26 -4.88 9.92
C LYS A 272 16.74 -5.02 9.81
N ASN A 273 16.10 -4.05 9.17
CA ASN A 273 14.64 -3.99 9.09
C ASN A 273 14.18 -3.92 7.63
N PHE A 274 13.43 -4.93 7.21
CA PHE A 274 12.89 -5.05 5.84
C PHE A 274 11.39 -4.76 5.86
N ILE A 275 10.98 -3.69 5.18
CA ILE A 275 9.60 -3.19 5.12
C ILE A 275 9.16 -3.28 3.66
N PHE A 276 8.80 -4.49 3.24
CA PHE A 276 8.51 -4.79 1.84
C PHE A 276 7.01 -4.90 1.60
N HIS A 277 6.56 -4.43 0.45
CA HIS A 277 5.21 -4.71 -0.02
C HIS A 277 5.09 -6.20 -0.42
N PRO A 278 4.14 -6.96 0.14
CA PRO A 278 4.08 -8.41 -0.09
C PRO A 278 3.73 -8.81 -1.53
N GLY A 279 2.87 -8.05 -2.22
CA GLY A 279 2.37 -8.38 -3.56
C GLY A 279 1.57 -9.68 -3.66
N GLY A 280 2.04 -10.73 -3.02
CA GLY A 280 1.50 -12.10 -2.96
C GLY A 280 2.59 -13.11 -2.63
N LYS A 281 2.20 -14.36 -2.29
CA LYS A 281 3.15 -15.43 -1.89
C LYS A 281 4.33 -15.60 -2.85
N LYS A 282 4.06 -15.67 -4.17
CA LYS A 282 5.12 -15.85 -5.17
C LYS A 282 6.08 -14.67 -5.26
N VAL A 283 5.61 -13.46 -4.95
CA VAL A 283 6.44 -12.25 -4.87
C VAL A 283 7.37 -12.33 -3.66
N LEU A 284 6.87 -12.77 -2.50
CA LEU A 284 7.68 -12.98 -1.30
C LEU A 284 8.76 -14.04 -1.52
N THR A 285 8.41 -15.17 -2.12
CA THR A 285 9.37 -16.20 -2.51
C THR A 285 10.45 -15.65 -3.45
N ALA A 286 10.07 -14.84 -4.45
CA ALA A 286 11.03 -14.23 -5.37
C ALA A 286 12.01 -13.27 -4.65
N TYR A 287 11.55 -12.53 -3.64
CA TYR A 287 12.45 -11.73 -2.80
C TYR A 287 13.42 -12.60 -2.01
N GLU A 288 12.93 -13.68 -1.38
CA GLU A 288 13.77 -14.58 -0.58
C GLU A 288 14.85 -15.26 -1.42
N GLU A 289 14.47 -15.78 -2.58
CA GLU A 289 15.39 -16.43 -3.52
C GLU A 289 16.43 -15.45 -4.09
N ALA A 290 16.01 -14.23 -4.43
CA ALA A 290 16.90 -13.24 -5.04
C ALA A 290 17.88 -12.61 -4.04
N LEU A 291 17.42 -12.33 -2.80
CA LEU A 291 18.21 -11.58 -1.82
C LEU A 291 19.03 -12.47 -0.91
N GLN A 292 18.62 -13.72 -0.70
CA GLN A 292 19.31 -14.74 0.12
C GLN A 292 19.67 -14.24 1.55
N VAL A 293 18.83 -13.36 2.11
CA VAL A 293 18.99 -12.86 3.47
C VAL A 293 18.65 -13.99 4.46
N LYS A 294 19.48 -14.15 5.48
CA LYS A 294 19.27 -15.19 6.49
C LYS A 294 18.10 -14.84 7.44
N GLY A 295 17.41 -15.88 7.91
CA GLY A 295 16.27 -15.73 8.81
C GLY A 295 14.99 -15.32 8.11
N ASP A 296 13.94 -15.08 8.88
CA ASP A 296 12.63 -14.65 8.35
C ASP A 296 12.58 -13.10 8.27
N PHE A 297 13.36 -12.54 7.34
CA PHE A 297 13.45 -11.09 7.16
C PHE A 297 12.14 -10.46 6.65
N LEU A 298 11.22 -11.24 6.09
CA LEU A 298 9.91 -10.80 5.62
C LEU A 298 8.77 -11.09 6.61
N LYS A 299 9.07 -11.48 7.86
CA LYS A 299 8.06 -11.84 8.87
C LYS A 299 6.95 -10.80 8.98
N ASN A 300 7.26 -9.54 9.23
CA ASN A 300 6.26 -8.47 9.37
C ASN A 300 5.42 -8.30 8.09
N THR A 301 6.05 -8.43 6.92
CA THR A 301 5.39 -8.38 5.62
C THR A 301 4.40 -9.53 5.44
N ARG A 302 4.83 -10.77 5.77
CA ARG A 302 3.96 -11.97 5.72
C ARG A 302 2.78 -11.86 6.68
N GLU A 303 3.03 -11.42 7.91
CA GLU A 303 1.99 -11.28 8.92
C GLU A 303 0.94 -10.23 8.50
N VAL A 304 1.36 -9.09 7.95
CA VAL A 304 0.42 -8.08 7.43
C VAL A 304 -0.41 -8.64 6.28
N MET A 305 0.20 -9.34 5.32
CA MET A 305 -0.53 -9.97 4.22
C MET A 305 -1.49 -11.07 4.72
N ASN A 306 -1.04 -11.88 5.66
CA ASN A 306 -1.84 -12.95 6.25
C ASN A 306 -3.12 -12.41 6.92
N ASP A 307 -2.98 -11.31 7.65
CA ASP A 307 -4.04 -10.73 8.47
C ASP A 307 -4.97 -9.77 7.71
N ASN A 308 -4.54 -9.18 6.60
CA ASN A 308 -5.28 -8.12 5.93
C ASN A 308 -5.48 -8.32 4.42
N GLY A 309 -4.72 -9.22 3.78
CA GLY A 309 -4.65 -9.33 2.32
C GLY A 309 -3.76 -8.27 1.68
N ASN A 310 -3.78 -8.21 0.34
CA ASN A 310 -3.07 -7.20 -0.43
C ASN A 310 -3.95 -5.94 -0.61
N MET A 311 -3.63 -4.88 0.11
CA MET A 311 -4.33 -3.59 0.10
C MET A 311 -3.63 -2.57 -0.81
N SER A 312 -2.99 -3.02 -1.89
CA SER A 312 -2.28 -2.17 -2.85
C SER A 312 -1.28 -1.21 -2.16
N SER A 313 -1.32 0.10 -2.45
CA SER A 313 -0.39 1.11 -1.90
C SER A 313 -0.40 1.20 -0.37
N SER A 314 -1.52 0.91 0.27
CA SER A 314 -1.63 0.98 1.73
C SER A 314 -0.88 -0.15 2.44
N THR A 315 -0.66 -1.31 1.80
CA THR A 315 -0.09 -2.49 2.45
C THR A 315 1.27 -2.23 3.07
N VAL A 316 2.17 -1.58 2.35
CA VAL A 316 3.51 -1.29 2.85
C VAL A 316 3.50 -0.33 4.05
N LEU A 317 2.50 0.56 4.13
CA LEU A 317 2.32 1.44 5.28
C LEU A 317 1.78 0.68 6.50
N TYR A 318 1.00 -0.40 6.31
CA TYR A 318 0.64 -1.33 7.39
C TYR A 318 1.86 -2.11 7.89
N VAL A 319 2.78 -2.50 6.99
CA VAL A 319 4.06 -3.12 7.40
C VAL A 319 4.91 -2.11 8.17
N LEU A 320 5.00 -0.87 7.70
CA LEU A 320 5.71 0.22 8.39
C LEU A 320 5.10 0.50 9.77
N GLU A 321 3.77 0.55 9.88
CA GLU A 321 3.07 0.74 11.15
C GLU A 321 3.38 -0.39 12.13
N ARG A 322 3.32 -1.63 11.66
CA ARG A 322 3.65 -2.80 12.49
C ARG A 322 5.09 -2.73 13.02
N VAL A 323 6.06 -2.42 12.16
CA VAL A 323 7.46 -2.23 12.55
C VAL A 323 7.61 -1.05 13.51
N PHE A 324 6.91 0.07 13.28
CA PHE A 324 6.96 1.26 14.14
C PHE A 324 6.40 1.00 15.54
N GLN A 325 5.37 0.17 15.67
CA GLN A 325 4.70 -0.17 16.94
C GLN A 325 5.38 -1.30 17.70
N GLN A 326 6.03 -2.21 16.99
CA GLN A 326 6.69 -3.38 17.58
C GLN A 326 8.19 -3.13 17.81
N ASP A 327 8.88 -4.17 18.30
CA ASP A 327 10.31 -4.17 18.39
C ASP A 327 10.95 -4.33 17.00
N PHE A 328 11.81 -3.39 16.64
CA PHE A 328 12.71 -3.46 15.49
C PHE A 328 14.17 -3.42 15.97
N GLU A 329 15.12 -3.80 15.13
CA GLU A 329 16.54 -3.71 15.47
C GLU A 329 17.08 -2.31 15.16
N ASP A 330 17.95 -1.79 16.03
CA ASP A 330 18.70 -0.56 15.75
C ASP A 330 19.60 -0.76 14.54
N GLY A 331 19.61 0.21 13.62
CA GLY A 331 20.38 0.15 12.40
C GLY A 331 19.63 0.66 11.17
N TYR A 332 19.90 0.07 10.02
CA TYR A 332 19.28 0.50 8.77
C TYR A 332 17.99 -0.28 8.49
N GLY A 333 17.00 0.45 7.92
CA GLY A 333 15.79 -0.11 7.38
C GLY A 333 15.68 0.11 5.87
N LEU A 334 15.14 -0.85 5.15
CA LEU A 334 14.88 -0.77 3.72
C LEU A 334 13.40 -0.96 3.43
N VAL A 335 12.78 0.04 2.82
CA VAL A 335 11.37 0.01 2.39
C VAL A 335 11.33 -0.23 0.90
N VAL A 336 10.56 -1.22 0.43
CA VAL A 336 10.47 -1.57 -1.00
C VAL A 336 9.04 -1.89 -1.40
N ALA A 337 8.62 -1.35 -2.53
CA ALA A 337 7.41 -1.77 -3.22
C ALA A 337 7.60 -1.76 -4.73
N MET A 338 6.81 -2.58 -5.42
CA MET A 338 6.74 -2.58 -6.88
C MET A 338 5.30 -2.35 -7.31
N GLY A 339 5.11 -1.76 -8.47
CA GLY A 339 3.80 -1.40 -8.99
C GLY A 339 3.77 -1.19 -10.50
N PRO A 340 2.63 -0.70 -11.00
CA PRO A 340 2.46 -0.42 -12.42
C PRO A 340 3.57 0.44 -13.02
N GLY A 341 3.88 0.10 -14.33
CA GLY A 341 4.87 0.82 -15.07
C GLY A 341 5.84 -0.07 -15.88
N PHE A 342 6.26 -1.25 -15.50
CA PHE A 342 6.41 -1.79 -14.15
C PHE A 342 7.53 -1.02 -13.45
N SER A 343 7.43 -0.82 -12.14
CA SER A 343 8.39 0.04 -11.44
C SER A 343 8.72 -0.50 -10.04
N SER A 344 9.87 -0.09 -9.52
CA SER A 344 10.23 -0.29 -8.11
C SER A 344 10.49 1.04 -7.42
N GLU A 345 10.01 1.16 -6.18
CA GLU A 345 10.23 2.28 -5.28
C GLU A 345 10.94 1.79 -4.04
N MET A 346 12.00 2.49 -3.63
CA MET A 346 12.83 2.14 -2.48
C MET A 346 13.08 3.34 -1.59
N ALA A 347 13.13 3.12 -0.28
CA ALA A 347 13.57 4.13 0.69
C ALA A 347 14.50 3.49 1.73
N LEU A 348 15.59 4.20 2.05
CA LEU A 348 16.56 3.83 3.07
C LEU A 348 16.33 4.66 4.32
N LEU A 349 16.26 3.98 5.45
CA LEU A 349 15.97 4.55 6.76
C LEU A 349 17.11 4.30 7.74
N GLN A 350 17.26 5.19 8.71
CA GLN A 350 18.01 4.97 9.94
C GLN A 350 17.03 4.85 11.09
N MET A 351 17.13 3.77 11.86
CA MET A 351 16.15 3.37 12.87
C MET A 351 16.83 3.17 14.21
N HIS A 352 16.33 3.84 15.25
CA HIS A 352 16.83 3.74 16.63
C HIS A 352 15.66 3.69 17.62
N LYS A 353 15.78 2.81 18.61
CA LYS A 353 14.90 2.79 19.79
C LYS A 353 15.34 3.87 20.79
N HIS A 354 14.38 4.40 21.52
CA HIS A 354 14.62 5.33 22.64
C HIS A 354 14.25 4.67 23.97
#